data_76dd8342a99d46376872aeaf32b3b352
#
_entry.id   76dd8342a99d46376872aeaf32b3b352
#
_cell.length_a   1.000
_cell.length_b   1.000
_cell.length_c   1.000
_cell.angle_alpha   90.00
_cell.angle_beta   90.00
_cell.angle_gamma   90.00
#
_symmetry.space_group_name_H-M   'P 1'
#
loop_
_entity.id
_entity.type
_entity.pdbx_description
1 polymer ?
#
loop_
_entity_poly.entity_id
_entity_poly.type
_entity_poly.pdbx_seq_one_letter_code
_entity_poly.pdbx_strand_id
1 'polypeptide(L)'
;MYKRQVLANGGNEVIPHVTLNFKAHFKNKSPNEIFSDEVSRIILEWMESVVDNGSGVGAKIDGYRIGGKTGTSQKAINGRYTTKKVCSFVATFPINDPKYVVLVVIDEPSKAYAYGSTVAVPVAKEIIESLIVIEKIPPQIENNRIIVKKP
;
A
#
# COMPACT_ATOMS: atom_id res chain seq x y z
N MET A 1 -4.81 4.63 -8.92
CA MET A 1 -3.65 3.72 -8.82
C MET A 1 -2.34 4.43 -9.12
N TYR A 2 -2.16 5.07 -10.27
CA TYR A 2 -0.92 5.69 -10.74
C TYR A 2 -0.29 6.71 -9.77
N LYS A 3 -1.07 7.60 -9.17
CA LYS A 3 -0.57 8.61 -8.21
C LYS A 3 0.16 8.00 -7.00
N ARG A 4 -0.19 6.77 -6.59
CA ARG A 4 0.43 6.10 -5.44
C ARG A 4 1.71 5.38 -5.81
N GLN A 5 1.83 4.94 -7.07
CA GLN A 5 3.10 4.45 -7.61
C GLN A 5 4.15 5.56 -7.68
N VAL A 6 3.73 6.80 -7.96
CA VAL A 6 4.61 7.97 -7.92
C VAL A 6 5.20 8.15 -6.51
N LEU A 7 4.39 8.00 -5.44
CA LEU A 7 4.87 8.04 -4.05
C LEU A 7 5.90 6.94 -3.78
N ALA A 8 5.62 5.70 -4.20
CA ALA A 8 6.54 4.59 -4.01
C ALA A 8 7.81 4.70 -4.88
N ASN A 9 7.81 5.57 -5.89
CA ASN A 9 8.92 5.78 -6.82
C ASN A 9 9.65 7.12 -6.59
N GLY A 10 9.70 7.60 -5.35
CA GLY A 10 10.43 8.82 -4.98
C GLY A 10 9.92 10.08 -5.68
N GLY A 11 8.63 10.17 -5.97
CA GLY A 11 8.01 11.32 -6.61
C GLY A 11 8.06 11.34 -8.14
N ASN A 12 8.68 10.33 -8.76
CA ASN A 12 8.82 10.25 -10.20
C ASN A 12 7.65 9.52 -10.86
N GLU A 13 7.28 9.99 -12.06
CA GLU A 13 6.24 9.37 -12.87
C GLU A 13 6.55 7.89 -13.15
N VAL A 14 5.54 7.05 -13.07
CA VAL A 14 5.60 5.63 -13.42
C VAL A 14 4.70 5.37 -14.60
N ILE A 15 5.24 4.80 -15.67
CA ILE A 15 4.46 4.33 -16.81
C ILE A 15 4.17 2.84 -16.62
N PRO A 16 2.93 2.48 -16.22
CA PRO A 16 2.59 1.09 -15.96
C PRO A 16 2.63 0.27 -17.25
N HIS A 17 3.15 -0.94 -17.15
CA HIS A 17 3.18 -1.90 -18.26
C HIS A 17 3.11 -3.33 -17.73
N VAL A 18 2.65 -4.23 -18.59
CA VAL A 18 2.50 -5.67 -18.26
C VAL A 18 3.36 -6.56 -19.15
N THR A 19 4.14 -5.97 -20.05
CA THR A 19 4.99 -6.72 -20.99
C THR A 19 6.48 -6.44 -20.74
N LEU A 20 7.30 -7.46 -20.83
CA LEU A 20 8.76 -7.35 -20.62
C LEU A 20 9.45 -6.45 -21.65
N ASN A 21 8.94 -6.37 -22.87
CA ASN A 21 9.51 -5.60 -23.97
C ASN A 21 9.13 -4.12 -23.98
N PHE A 22 8.36 -3.66 -23.00
CA PHE A 22 7.89 -2.28 -22.92
C PHE A 22 9.00 -1.24 -22.87
N LYS A 23 10.11 -1.54 -22.20
CA LYS A 23 11.28 -0.66 -22.08
C LYS A 23 11.85 -0.23 -23.44
N ALA A 24 11.66 -1.00 -24.51
CA ALA A 24 12.17 -0.67 -25.83
C ALA A 24 11.48 0.55 -26.45
N HIS A 25 10.21 0.78 -26.11
CA HIS A 25 9.40 1.87 -26.68
C HIS A 25 9.58 3.22 -25.98
N PHE A 26 10.13 3.23 -24.75
CA PHE A 26 10.25 4.43 -23.92
C PHE A 26 11.70 4.75 -23.50
N LYS A 27 12.70 4.16 -24.19
CA LYS A 27 14.13 4.30 -23.90
C LYS A 27 14.64 5.75 -23.80
N ASN A 28 13.91 6.72 -24.37
CA ASN A 28 14.36 8.10 -24.47
C ASN A 28 13.52 9.09 -23.65
N LYS A 29 12.61 8.63 -22.80
CA LYS A 29 11.81 9.52 -21.96
C LYS A 29 12.26 9.40 -20.52
N SER A 30 12.94 10.42 -20.00
CA SER A 30 13.17 10.55 -18.57
C SER A 30 11.82 10.67 -17.86
N PRO A 31 11.58 9.96 -16.74
CA PRO A 31 10.37 10.13 -15.97
C PRO A 31 10.28 11.57 -15.48
N ASN A 32 9.09 12.16 -15.56
CA ASN A 32 8.85 13.49 -15.02
C ASN A 32 8.86 13.39 -13.49
N GLU A 33 9.59 14.27 -12.83
CA GLU A 33 9.45 14.48 -11.40
C GLU A 33 8.14 15.23 -11.14
N ILE A 34 7.25 14.61 -10.35
CA ILE A 34 5.94 15.19 -9.99
C ILE A 34 6.07 15.96 -8.68
N PHE A 35 6.86 15.45 -7.74
CA PHE A 35 7.26 16.10 -6.49
C PHE A 35 8.57 15.47 -5.99
N SER A 36 9.24 16.14 -5.06
CA SER A 36 10.56 15.70 -4.58
C SER A 36 10.50 14.37 -3.82
N ASP A 37 11.62 13.66 -3.83
CA ASP A 37 11.79 12.44 -3.02
C ASP A 37 11.57 12.69 -1.52
N GLU A 38 11.92 13.86 -1.02
CA GLU A 38 11.66 14.26 0.36
C GLU A 38 10.16 14.29 0.68
N VAL A 39 9.35 14.91 -0.18
CA VAL A 39 7.88 14.93 -0.04
C VAL A 39 7.33 13.51 -0.10
N SER A 40 7.86 12.68 -1.01
CA SER A 40 7.49 11.27 -1.10
C SER A 40 7.72 10.54 0.21
N ARG A 41 8.90 10.67 0.81
CA ARG A 41 9.25 10.03 2.09
C ARG A 41 8.34 10.49 3.23
N ILE A 42 8.10 11.78 3.36
CA ILE A 42 7.20 12.32 4.39
C ILE A 42 5.80 11.72 4.27
N ILE A 43 5.25 11.64 3.04
CA ILE A 43 3.91 11.06 2.83
C ILE A 43 3.91 9.56 3.14
N LEU A 44 4.97 8.83 2.80
CA LEU A 44 5.08 7.41 3.11
C LEU A 44 5.14 7.15 4.62
N GLU A 45 5.84 8.00 5.39
CA GLU A 45 5.85 7.95 6.87
C GLU A 45 4.46 8.22 7.45
N TRP A 46 3.71 9.17 6.91
CA TRP A 46 2.32 9.38 7.32
C TRP A 46 1.44 8.17 6.99
N MET A 47 1.64 7.54 5.84
CA MET A 47 0.94 6.30 5.49
C MET A 47 1.31 5.14 6.43
N GLU A 48 2.55 5.07 6.90
CA GLU A 48 2.98 4.11 7.92
C GLU A 48 2.24 4.36 9.25
N SER A 49 2.12 5.61 9.68
CA SER A 49 1.36 5.96 10.89
C SER A 49 -0.11 5.52 10.82
N VAL A 50 -0.71 5.48 9.62
CA VAL A 50 -2.08 4.94 9.43
C VAL A 50 -2.13 3.43 9.70
N VAL A 51 -1.08 2.70 9.38
CA VAL A 51 -0.97 1.26 9.66
C VAL A 51 -0.56 1.00 11.10
N ASP A 52 0.28 1.85 11.68
CA ASP A 52 0.71 1.66 13.06
C ASP A 52 -0.38 1.98 14.08
N ASN A 53 -1.13 3.07 13.86
CA ASN A 53 -2.01 3.65 14.88
C ASN A 53 -3.40 4.04 14.35
N GLY A 54 -3.67 3.85 13.05
CA GLY A 54 -4.89 4.35 12.41
C GLY A 54 -5.80 3.26 11.84
N SER A 55 -6.59 3.63 10.84
CA SER A 55 -7.57 2.75 10.20
C SER A 55 -6.96 1.57 9.42
N GLY A 56 -5.65 1.56 9.23
CA GLY A 56 -4.89 0.50 8.56
C GLY A 56 -4.27 -0.53 9.51
N VAL A 57 -4.50 -0.45 10.83
CA VAL A 57 -3.83 -1.28 11.84
C VAL A 57 -3.95 -2.79 11.58
N GLY A 58 -5.02 -3.23 10.94
CA GLY A 58 -5.19 -4.63 10.53
C GLY A 58 -4.19 -5.12 9.48
N ALA A 59 -3.43 -4.23 8.82
CA ALA A 59 -2.38 -4.58 7.86
C ALA A 59 -1.00 -4.69 8.51
N LYS A 60 -0.88 -4.44 9.81
CA LYS A 60 0.39 -4.52 10.52
C LYS A 60 0.95 -5.95 10.50
N ILE A 61 2.23 -6.07 10.19
CA ILE A 61 3.00 -7.32 10.17
C ILE A 61 4.27 -7.07 10.97
N ASP A 62 4.50 -7.90 11.99
CA ASP A 62 5.66 -7.75 12.87
C ASP A 62 6.99 -7.88 12.10
N GLY A 63 7.87 -6.94 12.34
CA GLY A 63 9.16 -6.86 11.66
C GLY A 63 9.13 -6.13 10.32
N TYR A 64 7.95 -5.68 9.83
CA TYR A 64 7.84 -5.03 8.51
C TYR A 64 7.22 -3.64 8.63
N ARG A 65 7.80 -2.69 7.88
CA ARG A 65 7.31 -1.32 7.78
C ARG A 65 6.37 -1.22 6.57
N ILE A 66 5.09 -1.01 6.85
CA ILE A 66 4.02 -0.97 5.85
C ILE A 66 3.28 0.35 5.96
N GLY A 67 3.19 1.09 4.88
CA GLY A 67 2.34 2.27 4.81
C GLY A 67 1.04 1.98 4.08
N GLY A 68 -0.06 2.61 4.47
CA GLY A 68 -1.32 2.37 3.81
C GLY A 68 -2.35 3.47 3.97
N LYS A 69 -3.42 3.38 3.18
CA LYS A 69 -4.59 4.28 3.27
C LYS A 69 -5.86 3.54 2.91
N THR A 70 -6.82 3.58 3.83
CA THR A 70 -8.17 3.07 3.61
C THR A 70 -9.02 4.04 2.81
N GLY A 71 -9.96 3.51 2.05
CA GLY A 71 -11.01 4.26 1.38
C GLY A 71 -12.36 3.57 1.56
N THR A 72 -13.41 4.36 1.75
CA THR A 72 -14.79 3.90 1.78
C THR A 72 -15.64 4.98 1.13
N SER A 73 -16.28 4.66 0.03
CA SER A 73 -17.16 5.57 -0.70
C SER A 73 -18.52 4.95 -0.92
N GLN A 74 -19.57 5.77 -0.87
CA GLN A 74 -20.90 5.36 -1.30
C GLN A 74 -20.98 5.40 -2.83
N LYS A 75 -21.72 4.47 -3.42
CA LYS A 75 -22.00 4.46 -4.85
C LYS A 75 -23.13 5.42 -5.17
N ALA A 76 -22.93 6.23 -6.20
CA ALA A 76 -23.99 7.02 -6.79
C ALA A 76 -24.68 6.21 -7.90
N ILE A 77 -26.00 6.08 -7.82
CA ILE A 77 -26.83 5.47 -8.86
C ILE A 77 -27.86 6.51 -9.26
N ASN A 78 -27.96 6.80 -10.55
CA ASN A 78 -28.84 7.84 -11.10
C ASN A 78 -28.69 9.22 -10.39
N GLY A 79 -27.45 9.61 -10.11
CA GLY A 79 -27.11 10.90 -9.48
C GLY A 79 -27.40 10.98 -7.98
N ARG A 80 -27.78 9.89 -7.32
CA ARG A 80 -28.05 9.85 -5.86
C ARG A 80 -27.14 8.84 -5.17
N TYR A 81 -26.61 9.22 -4.00
CA TYR A 81 -25.85 8.29 -3.15
C TYR A 81 -26.76 7.20 -2.59
N THR A 82 -26.27 5.97 -2.62
CA THR A 82 -26.95 4.79 -2.11
C THR A 82 -26.24 4.25 -0.86
N THR A 83 -26.83 3.24 -0.23
CA THR A 83 -26.18 2.50 0.87
C THR A 83 -25.07 1.57 0.40
N LYS A 84 -25.00 1.28 -0.91
CA LYS A 84 -23.95 0.48 -1.52
C LYS A 84 -22.61 1.18 -1.44
N LYS A 85 -21.55 0.44 -1.13
CA LYS A 85 -20.21 0.98 -0.89
C LYS A 85 -19.18 0.36 -1.81
N VAL A 86 -18.12 1.14 -2.07
CA VAL A 86 -16.84 0.63 -2.57
C VAL A 86 -15.82 0.84 -1.48
N CYS A 87 -15.25 -0.25 -1.01
CA CYS A 87 -14.24 -0.27 0.03
C CYS A 87 -12.87 -0.54 -0.58
N SER A 88 -11.86 0.21 -0.18
CA SER A 88 -10.51 0.02 -0.71
C SER A 88 -9.45 0.17 0.36
N PHE A 89 -8.31 -0.45 0.12
CA PHE A 89 -7.07 -0.20 0.83
C PHE A 89 -5.91 -0.25 -0.13
N VAL A 90 -5.02 0.71 -0.03
CA VAL A 90 -3.76 0.68 -0.73
C VAL A 90 -2.64 0.60 0.29
N ALA A 91 -1.69 -0.29 0.03
CA ALA A 91 -0.46 -0.41 0.82
C ALA A 91 0.76 -0.19 -0.06
N THR A 92 1.81 0.33 0.55
CA THR A 92 3.16 0.43 -0.01
C THR A 92 4.12 -0.22 0.98
N PHE A 93 5.00 -1.09 0.50
CA PHE A 93 5.99 -1.74 1.34
C PHE A 93 7.21 -2.27 0.56
N PRO A 94 8.36 -2.46 1.23
CA PRO A 94 8.73 -1.83 2.51
C PRO A 94 8.73 -0.30 2.42
N ILE A 95 8.49 0.42 3.52
CA ILE A 95 8.44 1.90 3.48
C ILE A 95 9.81 2.53 3.27
N ASN A 96 10.85 1.93 3.84
CA ASN A 96 12.23 2.42 3.71
C ASN A 96 12.85 2.21 2.32
N ASP A 97 12.34 1.24 1.55
CA ASP A 97 12.77 0.95 0.17
C ASP A 97 11.55 0.38 -0.60
N PRO A 98 10.62 1.25 -1.05
CA PRO A 98 9.36 0.80 -1.62
C PRO A 98 9.54 -0.03 -2.89
N LYS A 99 9.05 -1.26 -2.85
CA LYS A 99 9.09 -2.21 -3.98
C LYS A 99 7.71 -2.52 -4.53
N TYR A 100 6.70 -2.51 -3.65
CA TYR A 100 5.36 -2.94 -4.01
C TYR A 100 4.31 -1.91 -3.61
N VAL A 101 3.34 -1.76 -4.48
CA VAL A 101 2.08 -1.07 -4.21
C VAL A 101 0.95 -2.07 -4.38
N VAL A 102 0.29 -2.43 -3.29
CA VAL A 102 -0.85 -3.35 -3.27
C VAL A 102 -2.13 -2.54 -3.15
N LEU A 103 -3.05 -2.73 -4.08
CA LEU A 103 -4.37 -2.11 -4.05
C LEU A 103 -5.45 -3.19 -4.02
N VAL A 104 -6.26 -3.19 -2.97
CA VAL A 104 -7.45 -4.01 -2.84
C VAL A 104 -8.69 -3.11 -2.97
N VAL A 105 -9.59 -3.50 -3.84
CA VAL A 105 -10.89 -2.83 -4.03
C VAL A 105 -11.98 -3.89 -3.93
N ILE A 106 -12.94 -3.66 -3.04
CA ILE A 106 -14.09 -4.55 -2.84
C ILE A 106 -15.34 -3.73 -3.16
N ASP A 107 -16.02 -4.13 -4.21
CA ASP A 107 -17.24 -3.49 -4.68
C ASP A 107 -18.46 -4.19 -4.07
N GLU A 108 -19.35 -3.40 -3.49
CA GLU A 108 -20.60 -3.84 -2.85
C GLU A 108 -20.42 -5.02 -1.88
N PRO A 109 -19.52 -4.90 -0.87
CA PRO A 109 -19.36 -5.96 0.11
C PRO A 109 -20.70 -6.23 0.83
N SER A 110 -21.03 -7.52 1.02
CA SER A 110 -22.28 -7.96 1.67
C SER A 110 -22.31 -7.72 3.18
N LYS A 111 -21.17 -7.38 3.80
CA LYS A 111 -21.05 -7.16 5.24
C LYS A 111 -21.80 -5.89 5.64
N ALA A 112 -22.67 -5.95 6.66
CA ALA A 112 -23.50 -4.82 7.09
C ALA A 112 -22.70 -3.56 7.45
N TYR A 113 -21.55 -3.71 8.11
CA TYR A 113 -20.63 -2.62 8.47
C TYR A 113 -19.33 -2.72 7.65
N ALA A 114 -19.45 -2.61 6.32
CA ALA A 114 -18.29 -2.64 5.43
C ALA A 114 -17.57 -1.28 5.41
N TYR A 115 -16.28 -1.31 5.72
CA TYR A 115 -15.33 -0.23 5.60
C TYR A 115 -14.03 -0.77 4.98
N GLY A 116 -13.20 0.08 4.41
CA GLY A 116 -11.89 -0.32 3.91
C GLY A 116 -11.07 -1.07 4.97
N SER A 117 -11.15 -0.63 6.23
CA SER A 117 -10.48 -1.27 7.37
C SER A 117 -10.99 -2.69 7.69
N THR A 118 -12.27 -2.98 7.45
CA THR A 118 -12.90 -4.26 7.85
C THR A 118 -12.96 -5.30 6.75
N VAL A 119 -12.86 -4.87 5.48
CA VAL A 119 -12.99 -5.80 4.34
C VAL A 119 -11.78 -5.78 3.40
N ALA A 120 -11.14 -4.63 3.15
CA ALA A 120 -10.01 -4.54 2.22
C ALA A 120 -8.64 -4.72 2.90
N VAL A 121 -8.49 -4.21 4.13
CA VAL A 121 -7.24 -4.31 4.90
C VAL A 121 -6.82 -5.77 5.16
N PRO A 122 -7.71 -6.68 5.62
CA PRO A 122 -7.32 -8.08 5.86
C PRO A 122 -6.81 -8.77 4.58
N VAL A 123 -7.48 -8.55 3.45
CA VAL A 123 -7.08 -9.13 2.16
C VAL A 123 -5.72 -8.59 1.72
N ALA A 124 -5.48 -7.29 1.89
CA ALA A 124 -4.19 -6.70 1.57
C ALA A 124 -3.07 -7.27 2.45
N LYS A 125 -3.33 -7.53 3.74
CA LYS A 125 -2.39 -8.17 4.64
C LYS A 125 -1.96 -9.54 4.14
N GLU A 126 -2.91 -10.41 3.79
CA GLU A 126 -2.64 -11.75 3.25
C GLU A 126 -1.80 -11.70 1.97
N ILE A 127 -2.07 -10.74 1.09
CA ILE A 127 -1.27 -10.51 -0.13
C ILE A 127 0.16 -10.11 0.24
N ILE A 128 0.33 -9.18 1.19
CA ILE A 128 1.64 -8.71 1.62
C ILE A 128 2.44 -9.84 2.28
N GLU A 129 1.82 -10.62 3.16
CA GLU A 129 2.45 -11.80 3.79
C GLU A 129 2.91 -12.80 2.72
N SER A 130 2.11 -13.04 1.70
CA SER A 130 2.46 -13.91 0.57
C SER A 130 3.65 -13.35 -0.22
N LEU A 131 3.66 -12.05 -0.52
CA LEU A 131 4.77 -11.38 -1.21
C LEU A 131 6.06 -11.43 -0.40
N ILE A 132 5.99 -11.25 0.92
CA ILE A 132 7.16 -11.37 1.81
C ILE A 132 7.83 -12.73 1.65
N VAL A 133 7.03 -13.80 1.60
CA VAL A 133 7.54 -15.18 1.44
C VAL A 133 8.09 -15.42 0.04
N ILE A 134 7.33 -15.07 -1.00
CA ILE A 134 7.69 -15.32 -2.41
C ILE A 134 8.96 -14.56 -2.78
N GLU A 135 9.03 -13.28 -2.40
CA GLU A 135 10.14 -12.38 -2.76
C GLU A 135 11.27 -12.40 -1.73
N LYS A 136 11.13 -13.21 -0.66
CA LYS A 136 12.12 -13.34 0.42
C LYS A 136 12.53 -11.97 1.00
N ILE A 137 11.55 -11.10 1.25
CA ILE A 137 11.79 -9.76 1.78
C ILE A 137 12.25 -9.88 3.23
N PRO A 138 13.44 -9.35 3.60
CA PRO A 138 13.90 -9.42 4.98
C PRO A 138 13.11 -8.46 5.87
N PRO A 139 12.98 -8.76 7.18
CA PRO A 139 12.43 -7.82 8.14
C PRO A 139 13.23 -6.51 8.17
N GLN A 140 12.55 -5.38 8.34
CA GLN A 140 13.15 -4.04 8.42
C GLN A 140 13.29 -3.54 9.87
N ILE A 141 12.61 -4.19 10.80
CA ILE A 141 12.65 -3.89 12.23
C ILE A 141 13.23 -5.12 12.91
N GLU A 142 14.42 -4.99 13.50
CA GLU A 142 14.92 -6.01 14.39
C GLU A 142 14.07 -5.97 15.66
N ASN A 143 13.31 -7.04 15.92
CA ASN A 143 12.73 -7.23 17.23
C ASN A 143 13.90 -7.27 18.22
N ASN A 144 14.01 -6.29 19.11
CA ASN A 144 14.89 -6.31 20.28
C ASN A 144 14.45 -7.50 21.16
N ARG A 145 14.78 -8.70 20.76
CA ARG A 145 14.79 -9.84 21.66
C ARG A 145 15.92 -9.55 22.63
N ILE A 146 15.55 -9.15 23.83
CA ILE A 146 16.44 -9.19 24.99
C ILE A 146 17.03 -10.61 24.99
N ILE A 147 18.26 -10.74 24.50
CA ILE A 147 19.03 -11.96 24.66
C ILE A 147 19.35 -12.01 26.14
N VAL A 148 18.50 -12.68 26.92
CA VAL A 148 18.83 -13.07 28.26
C VAL A 148 20.02 -14.03 28.11
N LYS A 149 21.23 -13.50 28.27
CA LYS A 149 22.41 -14.36 28.45
C LYS A 149 22.10 -15.27 29.61
N LYS A 150 21.94 -16.57 29.37
CA LYS A 150 21.94 -17.56 30.42
C LYS A 150 23.28 -17.48 31.14
N PRO A 151 23.26 -17.58 32.49
CA PRO A 151 24.46 -17.58 33.31
C PRO A 151 25.38 -18.76 32.97
#